data_0c53410a09019999dd0a9397769bc750
#
_entry.id   0c53410a09019999dd0a9397769bc750
#
_cell.length_a   1.000
_cell.length_b   1.000
_cell.length_c   1.000
_cell.angle_alpha   90.00
_cell.angle_beta   90.00
_cell.angle_gamma   90.00
#
_symmetry.space_group_name_H-M   'P 1'
#
loop_
_entity.id
_entity.type
_entity.pdbx_description
1 polymer ?
#
loop_
_entity_poly.entity_id
_entity_poly.type
_entity_poly.pdbx_seq_one_letter_code
_entity_poly.pdbx_strand_id
1 'polypeptide(L)'
;MRNLTSRSVALAATLLALAAPAYADDMAGSYDVKFEQVSTNCEHPVAYPQHGTLKIEVKGVDLQVDIERTPLMIGKSAKTGKISAKSPKPGHTPIQGMDGVFSVAGRITAEGMLSLVMVGEYQTAGKPLCTQSWNLAGLRAKTDKIDKPKPKN
;
A
#
# COMPACT_ATOMS: atom_id res chain seq x y z
N MET A 1 -64.95 -34.01 -23.44
CA MET A 1 -64.66 -33.11 -22.30
C MET A 1 -63.38 -33.60 -21.66
N ARG A 2 -62.26 -32.90 -21.92
CA ARG A 2 -60.95 -33.27 -21.30
C ARG A 2 -60.32 -32.00 -20.74
N ASN A 3 -60.31 -31.93 -19.42
CA ASN A 3 -59.67 -30.82 -18.68
C ASN A 3 -58.13 -31.01 -18.70
N LEU A 4 -57.40 -30.08 -19.31
CA LEU A 4 -55.96 -29.96 -19.14
C LEU A 4 -55.69 -29.00 -18.00
N THR A 5 -55.21 -29.52 -16.87
CA THR A 5 -54.66 -28.75 -15.78
C THR A 5 -53.23 -28.43 -16.08
N SER A 6 -52.98 -27.13 -16.36
CA SER A 6 -51.66 -26.54 -16.51
C SER A 6 -50.98 -26.45 -15.11
N ARG A 7 -49.87 -27.19 -14.94
CA ARG A 7 -49.01 -27.06 -13.76
C ARG A 7 -47.90 -26.06 -14.08
N SER A 8 -48.01 -24.88 -13.51
CA SER A 8 -46.92 -23.87 -13.52
C SER A 8 -45.83 -24.28 -12.55
N VAL A 9 -44.67 -24.62 -13.09
CA VAL A 9 -43.44 -24.84 -12.32
C VAL A 9 -42.77 -23.48 -12.12
N ALA A 10 -42.81 -22.96 -10.90
CA ALA A 10 -42.06 -21.76 -10.51
C ALA A 10 -40.59 -22.15 -10.28
N LEU A 11 -39.70 -21.70 -11.15
CA LEU A 11 -38.27 -21.88 -11.02
C LEU A 11 -37.75 -20.74 -10.09
N ALA A 12 -37.49 -21.07 -8.84
CA ALA A 12 -36.84 -20.16 -7.90
C ALA A 12 -35.34 -20.14 -8.19
N ALA A 13 -34.88 -19.08 -8.86
CA ALA A 13 -33.45 -18.81 -9.06
C ALA A 13 -32.85 -18.24 -7.77
N THR A 14 -32.16 -19.05 -7.01
CA THR A 14 -31.37 -18.63 -5.84
C THR A 14 -30.10 -17.95 -6.34
N LEU A 15 -30.05 -16.62 -6.28
CA LEU A 15 -28.82 -15.85 -6.49
C LEU A 15 -27.92 -16.07 -5.25
N LEU A 16 -26.92 -16.94 -5.36
CA LEU A 16 -25.78 -16.94 -4.44
C LEU A 16 -24.96 -15.67 -4.71
N ALA A 17 -25.15 -14.65 -3.89
CA ALA A 17 -24.23 -13.53 -3.80
C ALA A 17 -22.92 -14.05 -3.21
N LEU A 18 -21.93 -14.35 -4.05
CA LEU A 18 -20.55 -14.57 -3.64
C LEU A 18 -20.04 -13.22 -3.13
N ALA A 19 -20.05 -13.03 -1.81
CA ALA A 19 -19.36 -11.94 -1.15
C ALA A 19 -17.86 -12.12 -1.43
N ALA A 20 -17.33 -11.36 -2.40
CA ALA A 20 -15.90 -11.27 -2.62
C ALA A 20 -15.27 -10.70 -1.34
N PRO A 21 -14.23 -11.33 -0.77
CA PRO A 21 -13.57 -10.83 0.42
C PRO A 21 -13.08 -9.39 0.16
N ALA A 22 -13.28 -8.53 1.14
CA ALA A 22 -12.85 -7.13 1.09
C ALA A 22 -11.32 -7.07 1.19
N TYR A 23 -10.64 -7.24 0.07
CA TYR A 23 -9.17 -7.29 -0.06
C TYR A 23 -8.49 -5.98 0.37
N ALA A 24 -9.24 -4.88 0.46
CA ALA A 24 -8.71 -3.57 0.82
C ALA A 24 -8.29 -3.49 2.30
N ASP A 25 -9.07 -4.08 3.22
CA ASP A 25 -8.76 -4.06 4.65
C ASP A 25 -7.54 -4.94 4.99
N ASP A 26 -7.26 -5.95 4.16
CA ASP A 26 -6.12 -6.84 4.33
C ASP A 26 -4.76 -6.21 3.94
N MET A 27 -4.75 -5.05 3.28
CA MET A 27 -3.51 -4.36 2.92
C MET A 27 -3.01 -3.41 4.01
N ALA A 28 -3.87 -2.98 4.93
CA ALA A 28 -3.48 -2.09 6.02
C ALA A 28 -2.55 -2.80 7.01
N GLY A 29 -1.57 -2.08 7.54
CA GLY A 29 -0.65 -2.60 8.53
C GLY A 29 0.76 -2.03 8.41
N SER A 30 1.64 -2.52 9.27
CA SER A 30 3.08 -2.25 9.20
C SER A 30 3.79 -3.37 8.46
N TYR A 31 4.80 -3.03 7.69
CA TYR A 31 5.60 -3.95 6.89
C TYR A 31 7.06 -3.73 7.20
N ASP A 32 7.78 -4.81 7.49
CA ASP A 32 9.23 -4.80 7.56
C ASP A 32 9.75 -4.92 6.13
N VAL A 33 10.44 -3.88 5.65
CA VAL A 33 10.86 -3.76 4.26
C VAL A 33 12.37 -3.66 4.12
N LYS A 34 12.87 -4.29 3.05
CA LYS A 34 14.22 -4.10 2.55
C LYS A 34 14.20 -3.09 1.40
N PHE A 35 15.11 -2.12 1.45
CA PHE A 35 15.33 -1.14 0.40
C PHE A 35 16.54 -1.57 -0.44
N GLU A 36 16.36 -1.61 -1.74
CA GLU A 36 17.42 -1.88 -2.70
C GLU A 36 17.44 -0.78 -3.75
N GLN A 37 18.50 0.03 -3.77
CA GLN A 37 18.63 1.09 -4.77
C GLN A 37 18.80 0.47 -6.15
N VAL A 38 17.95 0.90 -7.09
CA VAL A 38 17.95 0.42 -8.48
C VAL A 38 18.66 1.38 -9.41
N SER A 39 18.34 2.69 -9.30
CA SER A 39 18.93 3.70 -10.14
C SER A 39 19.05 5.04 -9.44
N THR A 40 20.00 5.86 -9.89
CA THR A 40 20.14 7.25 -9.49
C THR A 40 20.89 8.02 -10.57
N ASN A 41 20.51 9.27 -10.77
CA ASN A 41 21.27 10.27 -11.51
C ASN A 41 21.71 11.42 -10.61
N CYS A 42 21.59 11.25 -9.27
CA CYS A 42 22.06 12.21 -8.30
C CYS A 42 23.58 12.11 -8.12
N GLU A 43 24.26 13.23 -8.11
CA GLU A 43 25.69 13.31 -7.78
C GLU A 43 25.93 12.88 -6.33
N HIS A 44 25.04 13.28 -5.45
CA HIS A 44 25.04 12.88 -4.04
C HIS A 44 23.70 12.20 -3.69
N PRO A 45 23.60 10.87 -3.89
CA PRO A 45 22.37 10.15 -3.63
C PRO A 45 22.03 10.12 -2.14
N VAL A 46 20.74 10.18 -1.84
CA VAL A 46 20.24 10.02 -0.46
C VAL A 46 20.41 8.58 -0.03
N ALA A 47 21.11 8.37 1.08
CA ALA A 47 21.25 7.04 1.67
C ALA A 47 20.00 6.66 2.48
N TYR A 48 19.39 5.54 2.13
CA TYR A 48 18.37 4.88 2.95
C TYR A 48 18.97 3.67 3.66
N PRO A 49 18.49 3.34 4.87
CA PRO A 49 18.90 2.11 5.53
C PRO A 49 18.45 0.91 4.70
N GLN A 50 19.20 -0.19 4.76
CA GLN A 50 18.83 -1.41 4.02
C GLN A 50 17.48 -2.00 4.48
N HIS A 51 17.11 -1.77 5.74
CA HIS A 51 15.85 -2.23 6.33
C HIS A 51 15.14 -1.08 7.02
N GLY A 52 13.84 -1.09 6.97
CA GLY A 52 13.00 -0.09 7.61
C GLY A 52 11.56 -0.54 7.71
N THR A 53 10.72 0.34 8.21
CA THR A 53 9.28 0.10 8.37
C THR A 53 8.50 0.96 7.39
N LEU A 54 7.53 0.34 6.74
CA LEU A 54 6.54 0.99 5.91
C LEU A 54 5.17 0.75 6.52
N LYS A 55 4.39 1.80 6.72
CA LYS A 55 3.03 1.72 7.24
C LYS A 55 2.03 2.04 6.15
N ILE A 56 0.99 1.21 6.05
CA ILE A 56 -0.12 1.38 5.12
C ILE A 56 -1.41 1.55 5.91
N GLU A 57 -2.14 2.60 5.60
CA GLU A 57 -3.50 2.83 6.06
C GLU A 57 -4.43 2.85 4.84
N VAL A 58 -5.54 2.12 4.93
CA VAL A 58 -6.53 2.01 3.85
C VAL A 58 -7.89 2.39 4.40
N LYS A 59 -8.60 3.25 3.66
CA LYS A 59 -9.98 3.63 3.96
C LYS A 59 -10.80 3.56 2.66
N GLY A 60 -11.48 2.45 2.46
CA GLY A 60 -12.11 2.14 1.19
C GLY A 60 -11.08 1.94 0.08
N VAL A 61 -11.06 2.82 -0.92
CA VAL A 61 -10.06 2.84 -1.99
C VAL A 61 -8.93 3.82 -1.72
N ASP A 62 -9.08 4.70 -0.73
CA ASP A 62 -8.07 5.69 -0.38
C ASP A 62 -6.94 5.04 0.41
N LEU A 63 -5.71 5.40 0.06
CA LEU A 63 -4.49 4.80 0.56
C LEU A 63 -3.56 5.89 1.11
N GLN A 64 -2.99 5.64 2.28
CA GLN A 64 -1.86 6.40 2.80
C GLN A 64 -0.68 5.46 2.99
N VAL A 65 0.49 5.89 2.53
CA VAL A 65 1.75 5.16 2.68
C VAL A 65 2.73 6.06 3.42
N ASP A 66 3.17 5.61 4.57
CA ASP A 66 4.14 6.27 5.42
C ASP A 66 5.43 5.45 5.45
N ILE A 67 6.52 6.05 5.00
CA ILE A 67 7.86 5.47 5.02
C ILE A 67 8.74 6.44 5.79
N GLU A 68 9.50 5.92 6.73
CA GLU A 68 10.43 6.74 7.52
C GLU A 68 11.33 7.59 6.62
N ARG A 69 11.47 8.88 6.94
CA ARG A 69 12.26 9.88 6.21
C ARG A 69 11.73 10.28 4.84
N THR A 70 10.48 9.95 4.53
CA THR A 70 9.80 10.47 3.35
C THR A 70 8.55 11.25 3.74
N PRO A 71 8.08 12.20 2.92
CA PRO A 71 6.76 12.79 3.12
C PRO A 71 5.67 11.72 2.97
N LEU A 72 4.58 11.88 3.72
CA LEU A 72 3.41 11.03 3.60
C LEU A 72 2.91 10.99 2.14
N MET A 73 2.70 9.80 1.62
CA MET A 73 2.17 9.59 0.28
C MET A 73 0.69 9.20 0.34
N ILE A 74 -0.09 9.79 -0.55
CA ILE A 74 -1.53 9.57 -0.65
C ILE A 74 -1.83 8.98 -2.03
N GLY A 75 -2.74 8.03 -2.08
CA GLY A 75 -3.05 7.37 -3.33
C GLY A 75 -4.28 6.49 -3.29
N LYS A 76 -4.26 5.46 -4.11
CA LYS A 76 -5.36 4.53 -4.29
C LYS A 76 -4.87 3.09 -4.21
N SER A 77 -5.76 2.24 -3.73
CA SER A 77 -5.61 0.80 -3.74
C SER A 77 -6.67 0.14 -4.65
N ALA A 78 -6.31 -0.97 -5.26
CA ALA A 78 -7.25 -1.79 -6.02
C ALA A 78 -7.49 -3.12 -5.30
N LYS A 79 -8.66 -3.71 -5.51
CA LYS A 79 -9.03 -5.03 -4.96
C LYS A 79 -8.05 -6.16 -5.34
N THR A 80 -7.24 -5.96 -6.37
CA THR A 80 -6.20 -6.90 -6.82
C THR A 80 -4.90 -6.80 -6.01
N GLY A 81 -4.85 -5.98 -4.97
CA GLY A 81 -3.64 -5.70 -4.20
C GLY A 81 -2.70 -4.67 -4.85
N LYS A 82 -3.02 -4.13 -6.02
CA LYS A 82 -2.25 -3.04 -6.61
C LYS A 82 -2.42 -1.77 -5.80
N ILE A 83 -1.30 -1.07 -5.56
CA ILE A 83 -1.29 0.23 -4.90
C ILE A 83 -0.48 1.23 -5.71
N SER A 84 -0.86 2.50 -5.60
CA SER A 84 -0.11 3.63 -6.14
C SER A 84 -0.37 4.84 -5.24
N ALA A 85 0.70 5.48 -4.77
CA ALA A 85 0.63 6.67 -3.94
C ALA A 85 1.75 7.64 -4.27
N LYS A 86 1.53 8.94 -4.06
CA LYS A 86 2.51 10.01 -4.26
C LYS A 86 2.36 11.06 -3.17
N SER A 87 3.46 11.67 -2.74
CA SER A 87 3.39 12.80 -1.83
C SER A 87 2.73 14.00 -2.54
N PRO A 88 1.73 14.66 -1.91
CA PRO A 88 0.96 15.72 -2.56
C PRO A 88 1.77 16.98 -2.81
N LYS A 89 2.87 17.14 -2.09
CA LYS A 89 3.81 18.25 -2.20
C LYS A 89 5.21 17.80 -1.79
N PRO A 90 6.25 18.54 -2.20
CA PRO A 90 7.62 18.29 -1.75
C PRO A 90 7.73 18.32 -0.22
N GLY A 91 8.53 17.46 0.32
CA GLY A 91 8.88 17.44 1.73
C GLY A 91 10.40 17.41 1.93
N HIS A 92 10.81 17.71 3.15
CA HIS A 92 12.23 17.74 3.49
C HIS A 92 12.86 16.37 3.36
N THR A 93 14.11 16.38 2.90
CA THR A 93 14.97 15.19 2.84
C THR A 93 16.03 15.29 3.95
N PRO A 94 16.80 14.22 4.21
CA PRO A 94 17.95 14.30 5.11
C PRO A 94 19.06 15.28 4.68
N ILE A 95 19.03 15.73 3.43
CA ILE A 95 20.00 16.69 2.89
C ILE A 95 19.42 18.10 2.99
N GLN A 96 20.09 18.96 3.75
CA GLN A 96 19.66 20.35 3.95
C GLN A 96 19.55 21.11 2.62
N GLY A 97 18.43 21.81 2.41
CA GLY A 97 18.16 22.60 1.21
C GLY A 97 17.67 21.76 0.02
N MET A 98 17.49 20.46 0.19
CA MET A 98 16.95 19.58 -0.82
C MET A 98 15.60 19.02 -0.36
N ASP A 99 14.57 19.29 -1.14
CA ASP A 99 13.24 18.72 -0.95
C ASP A 99 13.02 17.56 -1.94
N GLY A 100 12.09 16.67 -1.63
CA GLY A 100 11.76 15.54 -2.48
C GLY A 100 10.26 15.30 -2.60
N VAL A 101 9.83 14.92 -3.78
CA VAL A 101 8.52 14.33 -4.04
C VAL A 101 8.71 12.83 -4.21
N PHE A 102 7.98 12.05 -3.43
CA PHE A 102 8.10 10.60 -3.44
C PHE A 102 6.85 9.95 -4.01
N SER A 103 7.02 8.86 -4.70
CA SER A 103 5.94 8.01 -5.18
C SER A 103 6.28 6.55 -4.99
N VAL A 104 5.24 5.74 -4.76
CA VAL A 104 5.34 4.28 -4.70
C VAL A 104 4.29 3.66 -5.60
N ALA A 105 4.65 2.55 -6.24
CA ALA A 105 3.71 1.73 -7.00
C ALA A 105 4.11 0.27 -6.94
N GLY A 106 3.13 -0.63 -6.93
CA GLY A 106 3.37 -2.06 -6.93
C GLY A 106 2.21 -2.86 -6.39
N ARG A 107 2.50 -3.91 -5.62
CA ARG A 107 1.48 -4.85 -5.16
C ARG A 107 1.76 -5.35 -3.75
N ILE A 108 0.67 -5.64 -3.05
CA ILE A 108 0.64 -6.40 -1.80
C ILE A 108 -0.21 -7.63 -2.03
N THR A 109 0.29 -8.79 -1.64
CA THR A 109 -0.46 -10.06 -1.77
C THR A 109 -1.36 -10.28 -0.56
N ALA A 110 -2.29 -11.26 -0.67
CA ALA A 110 -3.16 -11.66 0.44
C ALA A 110 -2.38 -12.15 1.66
N GLU A 111 -1.23 -12.78 1.42
CA GLU A 111 -0.35 -13.29 2.47
C GLU A 111 0.46 -12.18 3.15
N GLY A 112 0.30 -10.93 2.70
CA GLY A 112 1.01 -9.79 3.25
C GLY A 112 2.44 -9.61 2.73
N MET A 113 2.77 -10.19 1.57
CA MET A 113 4.01 -9.89 0.87
C MET A 113 3.87 -8.58 0.11
N LEU A 114 4.83 -7.68 0.29
CA LEU A 114 4.89 -6.37 -0.34
C LEU A 114 6.02 -6.35 -1.37
N SER A 115 5.71 -5.85 -2.57
CA SER A 115 6.69 -5.57 -3.62
C SER A 115 6.33 -4.26 -4.29
N LEU A 116 7.13 -3.22 -4.05
CA LEU A 116 6.91 -1.87 -4.56
C LEU A 116 8.18 -1.33 -5.20
N VAL A 117 7.99 -0.37 -6.12
CA VAL A 117 9.03 0.54 -6.58
C VAL A 117 8.75 1.90 -5.95
N MET A 118 9.76 2.48 -5.31
CA MET A 118 9.75 3.85 -4.79
C MET A 118 10.62 4.73 -5.68
N VAL A 119 10.13 5.91 -6.01
CA VAL A 119 10.88 6.93 -6.75
C VAL A 119 10.89 8.23 -5.95
N GLY A 120 12.07 8.79 -5.75
CA GLY A 120 12.29 10.13 -5.19
C GLY A 120 12.70 11.09 -6.31
N GLU A 121 11.92 12.15 -6.50
CA GLU A 121 12.20 13.25 -7.40
C GLU A 121 12.68 14.44 -6.55
N TYR A 122 13.96 14.75 -6.58
CA TYR A 122 14.55 15.78 -5.73
C TYR A 122 14.62 17.14 -6.43
N GLN A 123 14.52 18.19 -5.61
CA GLN A 123 14.57 19.57 -6.05
C GLN A 123 15.31 20.45 -5.03
N THR A 124 15.87 21.55 -5.53
CA THR A 124 16.47 22.63 -4.71
C THR A 124 15.85 23.95 -5.13
N ALA A 125 15.32 24.71 -4.16
CA ALA A 125 14.63 25.99 -4.41
C ALA A 125 13.53 25.87 -5.50
N GLY A 126 12.79 24.75 -5.51
CA GLY A 126 11.71 24.47 -6.47
C GLY A 126 12.19 24.07 -7.88
N LYS A 127 13.50 23.95 -8.12
CA LYS A 127 14.06 23.51 -9.40
C LYS A 127 14.42 22.03 -9.34
N PRO A 128 14.02 21.21 -10.36
CA PRO A 128 14.41 19.83 -10.46
C PRO A 128 15.92 19.64 -10.37
N LEU A 129 16.37 18.71 -9.57
CA LEU A 129 17.77 18.39 -9.36
C LEU A 129 18.13 17.01 -9.91
N CYS A 130 17.53 15.97 -9.39
CA CYS A 130 17.84 14.58 -9.75
C CYS A 130 16.74 13.61 -9.30
N THR A 131 16.85 12.36 -9.70
CA THR A 131 15.93 11.28 -9.33
C THR A 131 16.68 10.07 -8.80
N GLN A 132 16.04 9.33 -7.92
CA GLN A 132 16.57 8.09 -7.36
C GLN A 132 15.42 7.09 -7.20
N SER A 133 15.69 5.80 -7.42
CA SER A 133 14.67 4.77 -7.27
C SER A 133 15.16 3.56 -6.48
N TRP A 134 14.21 2.90 -5.82
CA TRP A 134 14.44 1.71 -4.99
C TRP A 134 13.37 0.66 -5.24
N ASN A 135 13.76 -0.60 -5.18
CA ASN A 135 12.84 -1.69 -4.95
C ASN A 135 12.64 -1.85 -3.44
N LEU A 136 11.38 -1.99 -3.03
CA LEU A 136 10.98 -2.30 -1.67
C LEU A 136 10.34 -3.68 -1.67
N ALA A 137 10.90 -4.60 -0.91
CA ALA A 137 10.33 -5.93 -0.69
C ALA A 137 10.19 -6.17 0.81
N GLY A 138 9.06 -6.72 1.24
CA GLY A 138 8.84 -6.92 2.65
C GLY A 138 7.66 -7.82 2.97
N LEU A 139 7.48 -8.05 4.27
CA LEU A 139 6.39 -8.81 4.83
C LEU A 139 5.64 -7.96 5.85
N ARG A 140 4.33 -8.21 5.96
CA ARG A 140 3.55 -7.59 7.03
C ARG A 140 4.10 -8.06 8.37
N ALA A 141 4.42 -7.09 9.23
CA ALA A 141 4.81 -7.36 10.60
C ALA A 141 3.68 -8.10 11.33
N LYS A 142 4.02 -9.17 12.03
CA LYS A 142 3.04 -9.85 12.88
C LYS A 142 2.66 -8.89 14.00
N THR A 143 1.37 -8.59 14.10
CA THR A 143 0.84 -7.89 15.27
C THR A 143 0.93 -8.87 16.42
N ASP A 144 1.93 -8.72 17.30
CA ASP A 144 1.90 -9.40 18.58
C ASP A 144 0.61 -8.96 19.28
N LYS A 145 -0.35 -9.88 19.38
CA LYS A 145 -1.49 -9.69 20.26
C LYS A 145 -0.90 -9.56 21.66
N ILE A 146 -0.79 -8.31 22.14
CA ILE A 146 -0.52 -8.04 23.53
C ILE A 146 -1.71 -8.65 24.28
N ASP A 147 -1.51 -9.84 24.84
CA ASP A 147 -2.46 -10.47 25.75
C ASP A 147 -2.70 -9.47 26.87
N LYS A 148 -3.89 -8.85 26.87
CA LYS A 148 -4.31 -8.00 27.97
C LYS A 148 -4.23 -8.84 29.24
N PRO A 149 -3.50 -8.39 30.26
CA PRO A 149 -3.41 -9.13 31.51
C PRO A 149 -4.82 -9.34 32.04
N LYS A 150 -5.18 -10.60 32.27
CA LYS A 150 -6.45 -11.02 32.83
C LYS A 150 -6.63 -10.34 34.19
N PRO A 151 -7.74 -9.62 34.46
CA PRO A 151 -7.95 -9.03 35.77
C PRO A 151 -7.93 -10.13 36.83
N LYS A 152 -7.07 -10.00 37.82
CA LYS A 152 -7.08 -10.85 39.01
C LYS A 152 -8.29 -10.44 39.85
N ASN A 153 -9.25 -11.35 39.98
CA ASN A 153 -10.29 -11.31 41.02
C ASN A 153 -9.67 -11.61 42.36
#